data_0c0eaf3081dc3a164043a3c671ce4183
#
_entry.id   0c0eaf3081dc3a164043a3c671ce4183
#
_cell.length_a   1.000
_cell.length_b   1.000
_cell.length_c   1.000
_cell.angle_alpha   90.00
_cell.angle_beta   90.00
_cell.angle_gamma   90.00
#
_symmetry.space_group_name_H-M   'P 1'
#
loop_
_entity.id
_entity.type
_entity.pdbx_description
1 polymer ?
#
loop_
_entity_poly.entity_id
_entity_poly.type
_entity_poly.pdbx_seq_one_letter_code
_entity_poly.pdbx_strand_id
1 'polypeptide(L)'
;MSNIPRKEYPRPQFVRENWMNLNGTWAFEIDNGRSGEARGLQKVGTALSGEITVPFCPESELSGVQHTDFMYGVWYKRTVTVTEKQLKGRAVLHFGAVDYCAKVFVNGELAGTHKGGYVSFEFDVTALLKAGENEIAVYAEDNTRDRLIPSGKQSEQYNSYGCFYTRTTGIWQTVWLEFTPKAYISRVQYYPNITSGTVTVTAELVGTANLTATASFEGKEMGSYTAENACGTHTFTIKLSEKHLWDVGCGNLYDVAFAFGEDNVTSYFGLREVRLDGHKFRINGRSVFQRLVLDQGFYPDGIYTAPSDEALENDIKLSLAVGFNGARLHEKIFEERFLYHADRLGYIVWGEFPNWGLDSSYADSVYGILPEWTEEIRRDFNHPAIVGWCPYNETWDTDGRKQFDDALDIVYRATKALDPTRPCIDTSGNYHVATDIFCVHDYEQNPEIFKEHYDKLMTEGALFDNHAHRQTYKGEATFVSEYGGIQWSQDESGWGYGTGPKTEEEFLTRFKGLTDALLDNSEMFGLCYTQLTDVEQEQNGLYTYQRRPKFDPAFFHGVLSRKAAIED
;
A
#
# COMPACT_ATOMS: atom_id res chain seq x y z
N MET A 1 -14.48 29.46 -4.75
CA MET A 1 -14.37 28.04 -5.15
C MET A 1 -14.10 27.29 -3.86
N SER A 2 -14.93 26.33 -3.48
CA SER A 2 -14.66 25.46 -2.33
C SER A 2 -13.33 24.74 -2.59
N ASN A 3 -12.44 24.75 -1.62
CA ASN A 3 -11.17 24.04 -1.73
C ASN A 3 -11.47 22.55 -1.67
N ILE A 4 -11.40 21.83 -2.79
CA ILE A 4 -11.61 20.39 -2.85
C ILE A 4 -10.39 19.72 -2.17
N PRO A 5 -10.59 18.95 -1.07
CA PRO A 5 -9.49 18.24 -0.42
C PRO A 5 -9.00 17.13 -1.36
N ARG A 6 -7.70 16.83 -1.32
CA ARG A 6 -7.08 15.79 -2.16
C ARG A 6 -7.52 15.93 -3.62
N LYS A 7 -7.22 17.11 -4.17
CA LYS A 7 -7.67 17.54 -5.51
C LYS A 7 -6.89 16.90 -6.66
N GLU A 8 -5.74 16.33 -6.38
CA GLU A 8 -4.86 15.68 -7.34
C GLU A 8 -5.52 14.45 -7.97
N TYR A 9 -5.08 14.10 -9.20
CA TYR A 9 -5.54 12.87 -9.85
C TYR A 9 -5.07 11.64 -9.06
N PRO A 10 -5.97 10.73 -8.64
CA PRO A 10 -5.63 9.72 -7.64
C PRO A 10 -4.77 8.58 -8.17
N ARG A 11 -4.76 8.33 -9.48
CA ARG A 11 -4.08 7.21 -10.15
C ARG A 11 -3.01 7.69 -11.14
N PRO A 12 -1.83 8.18 -10.68
CA PRO A 12 -0.82 8.82 -11.54
C PRO A 12 -0.26 7.93 -12.64
N GLN A 13 -0.31 6.60 -12.45
CA GLN A 13 0.21 5.64 -13.43
C GLN A 13 -0.75 5.32 -14.55
N PHE A 14 -1.97 5.90 -14.55
CA PHE A 14 -2.97 5.69 -15.60
C PHE A 14 -3.94 6.87 -15.68
N VAL A 15 -3.51 7.97 -16.31
CA VAL A 15 -4.18 9.28 -16.27
C VAL A 15 -4.99 9.54 -17.54
N ARG A 16 -6.24 10.00 -17.35
CA ARG A 16 -7.08 10.63 -18.37
C ARG A 16 -7.43 12.05 -17.96
N GLU A 17 -7.52 12.95 -18.95
CA GLU A 17 -7.88 14.36 -18.70
C GLU A 17 -9.36 14.55 -18.38
N ASN A 18 -10.23 13.69 -18.92
CA ASN A 18 -11.67 13.82 -18.78
C ASN A 18 -12.19 13.08 -17.52
N TRP A 19 -12.03 13.71 -16.38
CA TRP A 19 -12.45 13.20 -15.08
C TRP A 19 -13.05 14.28 -14.18
N MET A 20 -13.71 13.88 -13.11
CA MET A 20 -14.32 14.77 -12.12
C MET A 20 -14.01 14.25 -10.72
N ASN A 21 -13.32 15.05 -9.92
CA ASN A 21 -13.09 14.76 -8.50
C ASN A 21 -14.40 14.94 -7.72
N LEU A 22 -14.78 13.94 -6.93
CA LEU A 22 -15.99 13.94 -6.12
C LEU A 22 -15.70 14.11 -4.62
N ASN A 23 -14.49 14.47 -4.24
CA ASN A 23 -14.15 14.81 -2.85
C ASN A 23 -14.83 16.11 -2.42
N GLY A 24 -14.86 16.34 -1.11
CA GLY A 24 -15.50 17.50 -0.49
C GLY A 24 -16.74 17.12 0.30
N THR A 25 -17.70 18.00 0.44
CA THR A 25 -18.87 17.77 1.29
C THR A 25 -19.85 16.77 0.67
N TRP A 26 -20.19 15.74 1.44
CA TRP A 26 -21.24 14.76 1.18
C TRP A 26 -22.24 14.81 2.33
N ALA A 27 -23.53 14.55 2.06
CA ALA A 27 -24.48 14.21 3.11
C ALA A 27 -24.08 12.87 3.73
N PHE A 28 -24.26 12.71 5.05
CA PHE A 28 -23.77 11.57 5.82
C PHE A 28 -24.75 11.15 6.90
N GLU A 29 -24.82 9.83 7.19
CA GLU A 29 -25.61 9.30 8.29
C GLU A 29 -25.02 7.98 8.81
N ILE A 30 -24.90 7.86 10.14
CA ILE A 30 -24.53 6.61 10.80
C ILE A 30 -25.77 5.73 10.92
N ASP A 31 -25.68 4.48 10.49
CA ASP A 31 -26.78 3.49 10.46
C ASP A 31 -26.39 2.21 11.21
N ASN A 32 -26.19 2.31 12.52
CA ASN A 32 -25.84 1.16 13.35
C ASN A 32 -26.90 0.06 13.35
N GLY A 33 -28.15 0.40 13.02
CA GLY A 33 -29.24 -0.56 12.90
C GLY A 33 -29.31 -1.27 11.56
N ARG A 34 -28.45 -0.92 10.58
CA ARG A 34 -28.45 -1.43 9.20
C ARG A 34 -29.84 -1.35 8.53
N SER A 35 -30.57 -0.30 8.85
CA SER A 35 -31.97 -0.10 8.46
C SER A 35 -32.14 0.85 7.26
N GLY A 36 -31.06 1.44 6.77
CA GLY A 36 -31.07 2.51 5.80
C GLY A 36 -31.75 2.15 4.49
N GLU A 37 -31.51 0.95 3.92
CA GLU A 37 -32.21 0.51 2.71
C GLU A 37 -33.73 0.38 2.93
N ALA A 38 -34.16 -0.16 4.08
CA ALA A 38 -35.57 -0.26 4.42
C ALA A 38 -36.24 1.13 4.62
N ARG A 39 -35.47 2.11 5.12
CA ARG A 39 -35.89 3.52 5.22
C ARG A 39 -35.82 4.25 3.88
N GLY A 40 -35.25 3.63 2.86
CA GLY A 40 -35.14 4.20 1.53
C GLY A 40 -34.03 5.24 1.39
N LEU A 41 -32.94 5.13 2.17
CA LEU A 41 -31.83 6.09 2.12
C LEU A 41 -31.13 6.11 0.76
N GLN A 42 -31.16 5.01 -0.01
CA GLN A 42 -30.65 4.95 -1.37
C GLN A 42 -31.49 5.73 -2.39
N LYS A 43 -32.76 6.05 -2.07
CA LYS A 43 -33.68 6.70 -3.02
C LYS A 43 -33.35 8.17 -3.22
N VAL A 44 -33.51 8.63 -4.45
CA VAL A 44 -33.29 10.03 -4.82
C VAL A 44 -34.13 10.98 -3.95
N GLY A 45 -33.48 12.03 -3.46
CA GLY A 45 -34.13 13.08 -2.66
C GLY A 45 -34.38 12.70 -1.19
N THR A 46 -34.08 11.48 -0.74
CA THR A 46 -34.10 11.16 0.69
C THR A 46 -32.90 11.81 1.37
N ALA A 47 -33.17 12.72 2.34
CA ALA A 47 -32.11 13.42 3.06
C ALA A 47 -31.41 12.49 4.08
N LEU A 48 -30.11 12.68 4.28
CA LEU A 48 -29.35 12.14 5.40
C LEU A 48 -29.24 13.19 6.51
N SER A 49 -28.91 12.76 7.74
CA SER A 49 -29.02 13.59 8.95
C SER A 49 -27.87 14.57 9.17
N GLY A 50 -26.73 14.39 8.51
CA GLY A 50 -25.52 15.19 8.71
C GLY A 50 -24.69 15.34 7.43
N GLU A 51 -23.46 15.81 7.59
CA GLU A 51 -22.49 16.02 6.51
C GLU A 51 -21.11 15.48 6.91
N ILE A 52 -20.30 15.13 5.91
CA ILE A 52 -18.92 14.68 6.05
C ILE A 52 -18.05 15.26 4.94
N THR A 53 -16.78 15.47 5.21
CA THR A 53 -15.78 15.84 4.19
C THR A 53 -15.06 14.59 3.67
N VAL A 54 -15.42 14.10 2.48
CA VAL A 54 -14.72 13.03 1.76
C VAL A 54 -13.41 13.59 1.18
N PRO A 55 -12.26 12.87 1.25
CA PRO A 55 -12.12 11.44 1.49
C PRO A 55 -11.75 11.04 2.93
N PHE A 56 -12.03 11.85 3.91
CA PHE A 56 -11.65 11.56 5.29
C PHE A 56 -12.68 10.68 5.99
N CYS A 57 -12.21 9.64 6.69
CA CYS A 57 -13.08 8.71 7.41
C CYS A 57 -13.81 9.41 8.57
N PRO A 58 -15.01 8.95 8.96
CA PRO A 58 -15.84 9.62 9.98
C PRO A 58 -15.15 9.78 11.34
N GLU A 59 -14.20 8.91 11.67
CA GLU A 59 -13.43 8.97 12.92
C GLU A 59 -12.47 10.16 12.97
N SER A 60 -12.00 10.63 11.81
CA SER A 60 -10.95 11.65 11.68
C SER A 60 -11.44 13.07 11.96
N GLU A 61 -10.51 13.93 12.39
CA GLU A 61 -10.77 15.37 12.56
C GLU A 61 -11.11 16.04 11.22
N LEU A 62 -10.36 15.71 10.17
CA LEU A 62 -10.54 16.30 8.84
C LEU A 62 -11.86 15.97 8.17
N SER A 63 -12.55 14.92 8.61
CA SER A 63 -13.91 14.60 8.14
C SER A 63 -14.95 15.61 8.61
N GLY A 64 -14.71 16.28 9.74
CA GLY A 64 -15.67 17.13 10.44
C GLY A 64 -16.70 16.38 11.28
N VAL A 65 -16.65 15.03 11.32
CA VAL A 65 -17.57 14.18 12.09
C VAL A 65 -16.96 13.80 13.44
N GLN A 66 -15.71 13.33 13.47
CA GLN A 66 -14.95 12.96 14.67
C GLN A 66 -15.66 11.91 15.55
N HIS A 67 -16.30 10.92 14.92
CA HIS A 67 -17.02 9.86 15.64
C HIS A 67 -16.12 8.63 15.77
N THR A 68 -15.52 8.43 16.94
CA THR A 68 -14.55 7.35 17.19
C THR A 68 -15.17 6.07 17.78
N ASP A 69 -16.49 6.03 18.06
CA ASP A 69 -17.18 4.81 18.46
C ASP A 69 -17.46 3.90 17.26
N PHE A 70 -17.83 2.65 17.50
CA PHE A 70 -18.14 1.71 16.43
C PHE A 70 -19.32 2.16 15.56
N MET A 71 -19.15 2.03 14.25
CA MET A 71 -20.17 2.30 13.24
C MET A 71 -20.33 1.05 12.38
N TYR A 72 -21.41 0.29 12.58
CA TYR A 72 -21.67 -0.93 11.81
C TYR A 72 -22.16 -0.67 10.39
N GLY A 73 -22.63 0.53 10.11
CA GLY A 73 -23.04 0.96 8.79
C GLY A 73 -23.08 2.48 8.69
N VAL A 74 -22.67 3.01 7.54
CA VAL A 74 -22.68 4.44 7.24
C VAL A 74 -23.20 4.70 5.83
N TRP A 75 -23.91 5.81 5.66
CA TRP A 75 -24.45 6.28 4.38
C TRP A 75 -23.83 7.58 3.97
N TYR A 76 -23.53 7.68 2.68
CA TYR A 76 -23.03 8.88 2.02
C TYR A 76 -23.96 9.23 0.85
N LYS A 77 -24.16 10.53 0.59
CA LYS A 77 -24.87 11.00 -0.61
C LYS A 77 -24.23 12.25 -1.19
N ARG A 78 -24.19 12.31 -2.51
CA ARG A 78 -23.73 13.49 -3.25
C ARG A 78 -24.48 13.68 -4.55
N THR A 79 -24.88 14.93 -4.83
CA THR A 79 -25.38 15.34 -6.14
C THR A 79 -24.21 15.72 -7.05
N VAL A 80 -24.25 15.23 -8.29
CA VAL A 80 -23.26 15.54 -9.33
C VAL A 80 -23.97 15.96 -10.60
N THR A 81 -23.41 16.92 -11.34
CA THR A 81 -23.94 17.37 -12.62
C THR A 81 -23.11 16.80 -13.75
N VAL A 82 -23.74 16.07 -14.66
CA VAL A 82 -23.12 15.46 -15.84
C VAL A 82 -23.69 16.08 -17.12
N THR A 83 -22.83 16.38 -18.06
CA THR A 83 -23.22 16.98 -19.34
C THR A 83 -23.52 15.90 -20.40
N GLU A 84 -24.36 16.24 -21.40
CA GLU A 84 -24.60 15.36 -22.56
C GLU A 84 -23.29 14.97 -23.29
N LYS A 85 -22.30 15.87 -23.32
CA LYS A 85 -20.99 15.59 -23.93
C LYS A 85 -20.27 14.46 -23.21
N GLN A 86 -20.29 14.44 -21.87
CA GLN A 86 -19.67 13.41 -21.05
C GLN A 86 -20.32 12.04 -21.20
N LEU A 87 -21.61 12.00 -21.51
CA LEU A 87 -22.38 10.76 -21.71
C LEU A 87 -22.30 10.17 -23.13
N LYS A 88 -21.51 10.77 -24.03
CA LYS A 88 -21.33 10.22 -25.40
C LYS A 88 -20.55 8.90 -25.43
N GLY A 89 -19.69 8.68 -24.44
CA GLY A 89 -18.90 7.48 -24.24
C GLY A 89 -19.39 6.64 -23.06
N ARG A 90 -18.47 6.31 -22.18
CA ARG A 90 -18.75 5.62 -20.90
C ARG A 90 -18.45 6.56 -19.74
N ALA A 91 -19.14 6.34 -18.65
CA ALA A 91 -18.87 6.98 -17.36
C ALA A 91 -18.57 5.89 -16.33
N VAL A 92 -17.39 5.95 -15.74
CA VAL A 92 -16.90 5.00 -14.74
C VAL A 92 -16.77 5.72 -13.41
N LEU A 93 -17.42 5.20 -12.38
CA LEU A 93 -17.35 5.73 -11.02
C LEU A 93 -16.32 4.91 -10.24
N HIS A 94 -15.29 5.59 -9.76
CA HIS A 94 -14.16 5.00 -9.05
C HIS A 94 -14.16 5.39 -7.59
N PHE A 95 -13.70 4.46 -6.76
CA PHE A 95 -13.39 4.65 -5.34
C PHE A 95 -11.94 4.21 -5.09
N GLY A 96 -11.15 5.05 -4.44
CA GLY A 96 -9.79 4.68 -4.05
C GLY A 96 -9.79 3.62 -2.94
N ALA A 97 -10.69 3.74 -1.96
CA ALA A 97 -10.96 2.72 -0.96
C ALA A 97 -12.24 3.04 -0.18
N VAL A 98 -12.94 1.99 0.25
CA VAL A 98 -14.11 2.06 1.15
C VAL A 98 -14.06 0.88 2.12
N ASP A 99 -13.85 1.13 3.41
CA ASP A 99 -13.79 0.07 4.43
C ASP A 99 -15.20 -0.24 4.96
N TYR A 100 -15.71 -1.45 4.89
CA TYR A 100 -15.14 -2.68 4.32
C TYR A 100 -16.02 -3.23 3.17
N CYS A 101 -17.35 -3.33 3.35
CA CYS A 101 -18.30 -3.76 2.33
C CYS A 101 -19.07 -2.55 1.80
N ALA A 102 -18.92 -2.23 0.52
CA ALA A 102 -19.60 -1.11 -0.13
C ALA A 102 -20.75 -1.56 -1.01
N LYS A 103 -21.88 -0.82 -0.95
CA LYS A 103 -22.96 -0.84 -1.95
C LYS A 103 -23.08 0.56 -2.54
N VAL A 104 -23.01 0.67 -3.85
CA VAL A 104 -23.07 1.95 -4.55
C VAL A 104 -24.33 2.05 -5.38
N PHE A 105 -25.02 3.17 -5.25
CA PHE A 105 -26.27 3.46 -5.99
C PHE A 105 -26.10 4.75 -6.79
N VAL A 106 -26.66 4.78 -7.99
CA VAL A 106 -26.75 5.99 -8.81
C VAL A 106 -28.21 6.20 -9.18
N ASN A 107 -28.74 7.38 -8.87
CA ASN A 107 -30.15 7.72 -9.07
C ASN A 107 -31.13 6.69 -8.44
N GLY A 108 -30.75 6.10 -7.32
CA GLY A 108 -31.53 5.11 -6.57
C GLY A 108 -31.41 3.66 -7.05
N GLU A 109 -30.73 3.43 -8.17
CA GLU A 109 -30.49 2.10 -8.73
C GLU A 109 -29.11 1.58 -8.32
N LEU A 110 -28.99 0.30 -7.99
CA LEU A 110 -27.72 -0.33 -7.59
C LEU A 110 -26.74 -0.37 -8.76
N ALA A 111 -25.60 0.30 -8.62
CA ALA A 111 -24.50 0.24 -9.57
C ALA A 111 -23.62 -1.01 -9.35
N GLY A 112 -23.39 -1.37 -8.09
CA GLY A 112 -22.61 -2.55 -7.73
C GLY A 112 -22.27 -2.64 -6.25
N THR A 113 -21.52 -3.69 -5.91
CA THR A 113 -21.03 -3.96 -4.56
C THR A 113 -19.55 -4.32 -4.61
N HIS A 114 -18.80 -3.94 -3.59
CA HIS A 114 -17.40 -4.34 -3.42
C HIS A 114 -17.18 -4.82 -1.99
N LYS A 115 -16.27 -5.77 -1.81
CA LYS A 115 -15.82 -6.28 -0.51
C LYS A 115 -14.30 -6.23 -0.46
N GLY A 116 -13.78 -5.41 0.42
CA GLY A 116 -12.37 -5.10 0.59
C GLY A 116 -12.23 -3.63 1.02
N GLY A 117 -11.40 -3.37 2.04
CA GLY A 117 -11.32 -2.05 2.68
C GLY A 117 -10.22 -1.14 2.12
N TYR A 118 -9.35 -1.63 1.25
CA TYR A 118 -8.06 -1.00 1.00
C TYR A 118 -7.75 -0.76 -0.47
N VAL A 119 -8.27 -1.58 -1.39
CA VAL A 119 -7.96 -1.50 -2.83
C VAL A 119 -9.03 -0.71 -3.57
N SER A 120 -8.61 -0.01 -4.63
CA SER A 120 -9.51 0.74 -5.52
C SER A 120 -10.42 -0.19 -6.32
N PHE A 121 -11.67 0.25 -6.51
CA PHE A 121 -12.66 -0.43 -7.32
C PHE A 121 -13.49 0.55 -8.14
N GLU A 122 -14.21 0.05 -9.16
CA GLU A 122 -14.94 0.87 -10.10
C GLU A 122 -16.22 0.23 -10.61
N PHE A 123 -17.18 1.06 -11.03
CA PHE A 123 -18.42 0.61 -11.67
C PHE A 123 -18.70 1.41 -12.94
N ASP A 124 -19.05 0.74 -14.04
CA ASP A 124 -19.62 1.41 -15.23
C ASP A 124 -21.05 1.88 -14.90
N VAL A 125 -21.20 3.18 -14.74
CA VAL A 125 -22.48 3.82 -14.39
C VAL A 125 -23.14 4.52 -15.57
N THR A 126 -22.68 4.27 -16.79
CA THR A 126 -23.14 4.93 -18.02
C THR A 126 -24.66 4.86 -18.18
N ALA A 127 -25.24 3.68 -17.94
CA ALA A 127 -26.68 3.45 -18.10
C ALA A 127 -27.53 4.06 -16.98
N LEU A 128 -26.91 4.41 -15.85
CA LEU A 128 -27.58 4.94 -14.67
C LEU A 128 -27.57 6.48 -14.60
N LEU A 129 -26.64 7.11 -15.34
CA LEU A 129 -26.50 8.56 -15.38
C LEU A 129 -27.38 9.18 -16.46
N LYS A 130 -27.82 10.41 -16.21
CA LYS A 130 -28.54 11.29 -17.14
C LYS A 130 -27.86 12.65 -17.24
N ALA A 131 -28.09 13.37 -18.33
CA ALA A 131 -27.65 14.76 -18.44
C ALA A 131 -28.38 15.62 -17.38
N GLY A 132 -27.62 16.49 -16.72
CA GLY A 132 -28.09 17.27 -15.59
C GLY A 132 -27.70 16.66 -14.26
N GLU A 133 -28.52 16.86 -13.24
CA GLU A 133 -28.27 16.40 -11.88
C GLU A 133 -28.51 14.90 -11.70
N ASN A 134 -27.57 14.26 -11.03
CA ASN A 134 -27.60 12.86 -10.63
C ASN A 134 -27.25 12.76 -9.15
N GLU A 135 -27.79 11.77 -8.45
CA GLU A 135 -27.47 11.49 -7.06
C GLU A 135 -26.70 10.17 -6.96
N ILE A 136 -25.54 10.20 -6.32
CA ILE A 136 -24.76 9.04 -5.95
C ILE A 136 -24.99 8.80 -4.46
N ALA A 137 -25.34 7.56 -4.08
CA ALA A 137 -25.39 7.13 -2.69
C ALA A 137 -24.47 5.93 -2.48
N VAL A 138 -23.80 5.91 -1.33
CA VAL A 138 -22.89 4.83 -0.92
C VAL A 138 -23.33 4.37 0.46
N TYR A 139 -23.48 3.07 0.63
CA TYR A 139 -23.60 2.41 1.92
C TYR A 139 -22.35 1.58 2.17
N ALA A 140 -21.72 1.75 3.32
CA ALA A 140 -20.60 0.96 3.75
C ALA A 140 -20.89 0.26 5.08
N GLU A 141 -20.55 -1.03 5.19
CA GLU A 141 -20.56 -1.82 6.41
C GLU A 141 -19.15 -2.17 6.81
N ASP A 142 -18.81 -1.97 8.08
CA ASP A 142 -17.56 -2.43 8.66
C ASP A 142 -17.78 -3.07 10.05
N ASN A 143 -17.02 -4.12 10.33
CA ASN A 143 -17.01 -4.79 11.61
C ASN A 143 -15.61 -5.32 11.95
N THR A 144 -14.76 -4.47 12.50
CA THR A 144 -13.40 -4.81 12.94
C THR A 144 -13.32 -5.94 13.99
N ARG A 145 -14.46 -6.42 14.51
CA ARG A 145 -14.56 -7.57 15.43
C ARG A 145 -14.89 -8.88 14.74
N ASP A 146 -15.15 -8.86 13.44
CA ASP A 146 -15.36 -10.09 12.66
C ASP A 146 -14.00 -10.67 12.27
N ARG A 147 -13.69 -11.84 12.80
CA ARG A 147 -12.41 -12.53 12.56
C ARG A 147 -12.19 -13.05 11.14
N LEU A 148 -13.12 -12.82 10.24
CA LEU A 148 -13.01 -13.10 8.80
C LEU A 148 -12.86 -11.81 7.96
N ILE A 149 -12.74 -10.65 8.61
CA ILE A 149 -12.48 -9.35 8.00
C ILE A 149 -11.06 -8.91 8.34
N PRO A 150 -10.21 -8.62 7.34
CA PRO A 150 -8.91 -8.01 7.59
C PRO A 150 -9.11 -6.56 8.06
N SER A 151 -8.46 -6.18 9.14
CA SER A 151 -8.57 -4.85 9.72
C SER A 151 -7.22 -4.19 10.01
N GLY A 152 -6.10 -4.90 9.74
CA GLY A 152 -4.76 -4.37 9.98
C GLY A 152 -4.59 -3.91 11.43
N LYS A 153 -4.07 -2.73 11.63
CA LYS A 153 -3.83 -2.15 12.95
C LYS A 153 -5.04 -1.41 13.54
N GLN A 154 -6.24 -1.60 13.02
CA GLN A 154 -7.46 -1.01 13.56
C GLN A 154 -7.89 -1.68 14.86
N SER A 155 -8.21 -0.89 15.89
CA SER A 155 -8.59 -1.39 17.20
C SER A 155 -9.97 -2.07 17.20
N GLU A 156 -10.04 -3.28 17.72
CA GLU A 156 -11.31 -3.98 18.02
C GLU A 156 -11.95 -3.51 19.32
N GLN A 157 -11.27 -2.64 20.09
CA GLN A 157 -11.75 -2.04 21.33
C GLN A 157 -12.23 -0.61 21.09
N TYR A 158 -12.91 -0.02 22.07
CA TYR A 158 -13.37 1.37 21.97
C TYR A 158 -12.21 2.34 21.77
N ASN A 159 -11.17 2.22 22.59
CA ASN A 159 -9.96 3.02 22.49
C ASN A 159 -8.86 2.26 21.73
N SER A 160 -7.88 3.00 21.22
CA SER A 160 -6.60 2.44 20.78
C SER A 160 -5.83 1.83 21.98
N TYR A 161 -5.02 0.80 21.71
CA TYR A 161 -4.22 0.11 22.73
C TYR A 161 -3.06 -0.64 22.09
N GLY A 162 -1.95 -0.84 22.80
CA GLY A 162 -0.77 -1.56 22.29
C GLY A 162 -0.35 -1.02 20.93
N CYS A 163 -0.34 -1.87 19.93
CA CYS A 163 -0.06 -1.54 18.52
C CYS A 163 -1.33 -1.54 17.64
N PHE A 164 -2.49 -1.26 18.22
CA PHE A 164 -3.76 -1.06 17.51
C PHE A 164 -4.25 0.38 17.72
N TYR A 165 -4.74 1.01 16.66
CA TYR A 165 -5.02 2.43 16.60
C TYR A 165 -6.48 2.72 16.27
N THR A 166 -6.86 4.00 16.22
CA THR A 166 -8.20 4.43 15.87
C THR A 166 -8.64 3.83 14.53
N ARG A 167 -9.88 3.35 14.47
CA ARG A 167 -10.50 2.70 13.31
C ARG A 167 -10.70 3.66 12.14
N THR A 168 -11.00 3.05 11.01
CA THR A 168 -11.42 3.71 9.77
C THR A 168 -12.66 3.01 9.25
N THR A 169 -13.75 3.75 9.00
CA THR A 169 -15.00 3.20 8.48
C THR A 169 -15.41 3.93 7.20
N GLY A 170 -15.84 3.19 6.18
CA GLY A 170 -16.37 3.76 4.95
C GLY A 170 -15.33 4.39 4.03
N ILE A 171 -15.68 5.50 3.36
CA ILE A 171 -14.80 6.13 2.36
C ILE A 171 -13.60 6.79 3.03
N TRP A 172 -12.38 6.38 2.65
CA TRP A 172 -11.14 6.99 3.17
C TRP A 172 -10.11 7.34 2.08
N GLN A 173 -10.43 7.11 0.80
CA GLN A 173 -9.64 7.59 -0.34
C GLN A 173 -10.54 8.28 -1.36
N THR A 174 -9.93 9.00 -2.30
CA THR A 174 -10.61 9.81 -3.32
C THR A 174 -11.69 9.03 -4.06
N VAL A 175 -12.83 9.72 -4.30
CA VAL A 175 -13.90 9.26 -5.18
C VAL A 175 -13.91 10.13 -6.43
N TRP A 176 -14.03 9.52 -7.63
CA TRP A 176 -14.06 10.28 -8.89
C TRP A 176 -14.86 9.60 -9.99
N LEU A 177 -15.35 10.41 -10.92
CA LEU A 177 -15.90 9.95 -12.19
C LEU A 177 -14.87 10.13 -13.30
N GLU A 178 -14.72 9.13 -14.13
CA GLU A 178 -13.91 9.17 -15.35
C GLU A 178 -14.81 8.95 -16.56
N PHE A 179 -14.56 9.72 -17.62
CA PHE A 179 -15.36 9.64 -18.84
C PHE A 179 -14.46 9.17 -19.99
N THR A 180 -14.76 7.99 -20.52
CA THR A 180 -13.99 7.38 -21.60
C THR A 180 -14.78 7.35 -22.91
N PRO A 181 -14.12 7.27 -24.08
CA PRO A 181 -14.78 6.88 -25.34
C PRO A 181 -15.37 5.47 -25.25
N LYS A 182 -16.14 5.05 -26.28
CA LYS A 182 -16.67 3.68 -26.34
C LYS A 182 -15.57 2.62 -26.53
N ALA A 183 -14.54 2.95 -27.31
CA ALA A 183 -13.32 2.15 -27.40
C ALA A 183 -12.28 2.79 -26.49
N TYR A 184 -11.78 2.04 -25.50
CA TYR A 184 -10.84 2.57 -24.50
C TYR A 184 -9.89 1.49 -23.99
N ILE A 185 -8.80 1.93 -23.37
CA ILE A 185 -7.83 1.07 -22.68
C ILE A 185 -8.30 0.91 -21.23
N SER A 186 -8.62 -0.30 -20.80
CA SER A 186 -9.03 -0.53 -19.42
C SER A 186 -7.84 -0.71 -18.47
N ARG A 187 -6.74 -1.26 -18.98
CA ARG A 187 -5.54 -1.54 -18.16
C ARG A 187 -4.31 -1.69 -19.03
N VAL A 188 -3.14 -1.39 -18.45
CA VAL A 188 -1.82 -1.73 -19.02
C VAL A 188 -0.96 -2.42 -17.98
N GLN A 189 -0.06 -3.31 -18.41
CA GLN A 189 0.89 -3.99 -17.57
C GLN A 189 2.27 -3.99 -18.26
N TYR A 190 3.32 -3.61 -17.52
CA TYR A 190 4.67 -3.45 -18.03
C TYR A 190 5.59 -4.58 -17.56
N TYR A 191 6.35 -5.12 -18.49
CA TYR A 191 7.41 -6.10 -18.26
C TYR A 191 8.74 -5.56 -18.80
N PRO A 192 9.48 -4.75 -18.03
CA PRO A 192 10.76 -4.21 -18.44
C PRO A 192 11.84 -5.28 -18.49
N ASN A 193 12.77 -5.15 -19.44
CA ASN A 193 13.94 -6.02 -19.58
C ASN A 193 15.21 -5.16 -19.75
N ILE A 194 16.01 -5.11 -18.70
CA ILE A 194 17.23 -4.28 -18.66
C ILE A 194 18.31 -4.80 -19.62
N THR A 195 18.38 -6.11 -19.87
CA THR A 195 19.38 -6.72 -20.76
C THR A 195 19.15 -6.31 -22.19
N SER A 196 17.94 -6.49 -22.71
CA SER A 196 17.58 -6.12 -24.08
C SER A 196 17.32 -4.62 -24.24
N GLY A 197 17.02 -3.87 -23.16
CA GLY A 197 16.54 -2.48 -23.23
C GLY A 197 15.19 -2.41 -23.92
N THR A 198 14.25 -3.23 -23.46
CA THR A 198 12.89 -3.28 -23.97
C THR A 198 11.88 -3.24 -22.84
N VAL A 199 10.66 -2.81 -23.15
CA VAL A 199 9.51 -3.05 -22.29
C VAL A 199 8.44 -3.79 -23.08
N THR A 200 8.00 -4.94 -22.58
CA THR A 200 6.81 -5.61 -23.10
C THR A 200 5.59 -5.06 -22.37
N VAL A 201 4.58 -4.67 -23.13
CA VAL A 201 3.33 -4.09 -22.63
C VAL A 201 2.20 -5.03 -22.97
N THR A 202 1.37 -5.36 -21.98
CA THR A 202 0.07 -6.02 -22.18
C THR A 202 -1.01 -4.99 -21.90
N ALA A 203 -1.79 -4.64 -22.94
CA ALA A 203 -2.92 -3.72 -22.84
C ALA A 203 -4.24 -4.50 -22.92
N GLU A 204 -5.16 -4.21 -22.01
CA GLU A 204 -6.54 -4.69 -22.04
C GLU A 204 -7.40 -3.63 -22.73
N LEU A 205 -7.95 -3.96 -23.90
CA LEU A 205 -8.65 -3.05 -24.80
C LEU A 205 -10.13 -3.40 -24.86
N VAL A 206 -10.98 -2.40 -24.65
CA VAL A 206 -12.43 -2.50 -24.85
C VAL A 206 -12.79 -1.87 -26.20
N GLY A 207 -13.44 -2.64 -27.06
CA GLY A 207 -13.73 -2.21 -28.45
C GLY A 207 -12.57 -2.52 -29.41
N THR A 208 -12.60 -1.87 -30.58
CA THR A 208 -11.58 -2.02 -31.63
C THR A 208 -11.20 -0.67 -32.18
N ALA A 209 -9.90 -0.33 -32.19
CA ALA A 209 -9.38 0.92 -32.74
C ALA A 209 -7.88 0.76 -33.07
N ASN A 210 -7.29 1.77 -33.71
CA ASN A 210 -5.85 1.84 -33.87
C ASN A 210 -5.21 2.18 -32.52
N LEU A 211 -4.12 1.49 -32.19
CA LEU A 211 -3.34 1.69 -30.96
C LEU A 211 -1.98 2.28 -31.31
N THR A 212 -1.61 3.33 -30.60
CA THR A 212 -0.24 3.86 -30.58
C THR A 212 0.23 3.94 -29.13
N ALA A 213 1.46 3.54 -28.86
CA ALA A 213 2.13 3.71 -27.57
C ALA A 213 3.51 4.30 -27.79
N THR A 214 3.81 5.44 -27.16
CA THR A 214 5.10 6.14 -27.30
C THR A 214 5.74 6.29 -25.92
N ALA A 215 6.92 5.70 -25.73
CA ALA A 215 7.73 5.85 -24.54
C ALA A 215 8.70 7.03 -24.71
N SER A 216 8.80 7.88 -23.68
CA SER A 216 9.73 9.02 -23.65
C SER A 216 10.46 9.11 -22.30
N PHE A 217 11.62 9.75 -22.31
CA PHE A 217 12.39 10.06 -21.10
C PHE A 217 12.83 11.52 -21.16
N GLU A 218 12.50 12.32 -20.16
CA GLU A 218 12.74 13.77 -20.13
C GLU A 218 12.25 14.49 -21.39
N GLY A 219 11.08 14.07 -21.90
CA GLY A 219 10.46 14.66 -23.09
C GLY A 219 11.05 14.20 -24.44
N LYS A 220 12.09 13.36 -24.44
CA LYS A 220 12.68 12.77 -25.66
C LYS A 220 12.04 11.41 -25.93
N GLU A 221 11.56 11.17 -27.14
CA GLU A 221 11.06 9.85 -27.54
C GLU A 221 12.18 8.81 -27.49
N MET A 222 11.89 7.70 -26.83
CA MET A 222 12.79 6.55 -26.66
C MET A 222 12.38 5.34 -27.49
N GLY A 223 11.14 5.29 -27.95
CA GLY A 223 10.63 4.22 -28.79
C GLY A 223 9.11 4.25 -28.86
N SER A 224 8.55 3.64 -29.86
CA SER A 224 7.11 3.60 -30.07
C SER A 224 6.63 2.28 -30.66
N TYR A 225 5.32 2.06 -30.58
CA TYR A 225 4.61 0.94 -31.18
C TYR A 225 3.30 1.41 -31.78
N THR A 226 2.89 0.82 -32.90
CA THR A 226 1.59 1.08 -33.56
C THR A 226 0.96 -0.21 -34.02
N ALA A 227 -0.37 -0.31 -33.90
CA ALA A 227 -1.16 -1.40 -34.48
C ALA A 227 -2.48 -0.89 -35.02
N GLU A 228 -2.92 -1.43 -36.12
CA GLU A 228 -4.24 -1.17 -36.68
C GLU A 228 -5.24 -2.18 -36.13
N ASN A 229 -6.48 -1.73 -35.87
CA ASN A 229 -7.59 -2.58 -35.42
C ASN A 229 -7.25 -3.45 -34.19
N ALA A 230 -6.48 -2.92 -33.23
CA ALA A 230 -6.19 -3.63 -31.99
C ALA A 230 -7.47 -3.81 -31.16
N CYS A 231 -7.57 -4.95 -30.44
CA CYS A 231 -8.72 -5.29 -29.59
C CYS A 231 -8.35 -6.37 -28.57
N GLY A 232 -9.17 -6.50 -27.52
CA GLY A 232 -9.00 -7.51 -26.47
C GLY A 232 -7.68 -7.37 -25.72
N THR A 233 -7.07 -8.47 -25.32
CA THR A 233 -5.73 -8.45 -24.70
C THR A 233 -4.68 -8.34 -25.80
N HIS A 234 -3.97 -7.23 -25.87
CA HIS A 234 -2.99 -6.93 -26.91
C HIS A 234 -1.60 -6.77 -26.29
N THR A 235 -0.67 -7.67 -26.65
CA THR A 235 0.70 -7.66 -26.13
C THR A 235 1.68 -7.23 -27.22
N PHE A 236 2.58 -6.31 -26.87
CA PHE A 236 3.60 -5.78 -27.79
C PHE A 236 4.87 -5.38 -27.03
N THR A 237 5.93 -5.09 -27.77
CA THR A 237 7.22 -4.69 -27.17
C THR A 237 7.70 -3.38 -27.78
N ILE A 238 8.10 -2.45 -26.92
CA ILE A 238 8.78 -1.21 -27.30
C ILE A 238 10.28 -1.40 -27.07
N LYS A 239 11.10 -1.16 -28.10
CA LYS A 239 12.55 -1.12 -28.00
C LYS A 239 12.97 0.29 -27.62
N LEU A 240 13.69 0.44 -26.51
CA LEU A 240 14.19 1.72 -26.03
C LEU A 240 15.52 2.06 -26.69
N SER A 241 15.65 3.29 -27.17
CA SER A 241 16.89 3.81 -27.80
C SER A 241 18.00 4.04 -26.77
N GLU A 242 17.65 4.36 -25.54
CA GLU A 242 18.56 4.57 -24.41
C GLU A 242 18.01 3.85 -23.16
N LYS A 243 18.93 3.45 -22.25
CA LYS A 243 18.59 2.77 -21.01
C LYS A 243 18.81 3.71 -19.82
N HIS A 244 17.76 4.15 -19.18
CA HIS A 244 17.76 4.93 -17.94
C HIS A 244 17.16 4.04 -16.85
N LEU A 245 18.03 3.41 -16.05
CA LEU A 245 17.58 2.46 -15.05
C LEU A 245 16.93 3.18 -13.86
N TRP A 246 15.78 2.68 -13.42
CA TRP A 246 15.27 2.98 -12.09
C TRP A 246 16.15 2.26 -11.06
N ASP A 247 16.59 2.95 -10.03
CA ASP A 247 17.45 2.39 -8.98
C ASP A 247 17.19 3.08 -7.64
N VAL A 248 17.75 2.54 -6.56
CA VAL A 248 17.66 3.15 -5.23
C VAL A 248 18.27 4.55 -5.24
N GLY A 249 17.50 5.54 -4.79
CA GLY A 249 17.87 6.95 -4.84
C GLY A 249 17.89 7.57 -6.24
N CYS A 250 17.43 6.84 -7.25
CA CYS A 250 17.39 7.29 -8.65
C CYS A 250 16.09 6.84 -9.32
N GLY A 251 15.05 7.65 -9.21
CA GLY A 251 13.70 7.37 -9.72
C GLY A 251 13.54 7.67 -11.20
N ASN A 252 14.40 7.11 -12.08
CA ASN A 252 14.26 7.26 -13.52
C ASN A 252 13.00 6.56 -14.02
N LEU A 253 12.06 7.35 -14.55
CA LEU A 253 10.78 6.87 -15.09
C LEU A 253 10.67 7.25 -16.55
N TYR A 254 10.19 6.32 -17.37
CA TYR A 254 9.78 6.57 -18.74
C TYR A 254 8.30 6.93 -18.75
N ASP A 255 7.95 8.07 -19.30
CA ASP A 255 6.56 8.40 -19.61
C ASP A 255 6.08 7.56 -20.79
N VAL A 256 4.80 7.16 -20.77
CA VAL A 256 4.17 6.45 -21.88
C VAL A 256 2.86 7.14 -22.25
N ALA A 257 2.79 7.64 -23.47
CA ALA A 257 1.55 8.16 -24.04
C ALA A 257 0.88 7.08 -24.89
N PHE A 258 -0.36 6.75 -24.55
CA PHE A 258 -1.21 5.86 -25.35
C PHE A 258 -2.28 6.64 -26.08
N ALA A 259 -2.53 6.27 -27.34
CA ALA A 259 -3.71 6.66 -28.10
C ALA A 259 -4.40 5.40 -28.64
N PHE A 260 -5.66 5.20 -28.28
CA PHE A 260 -6.50 4.11 -28.76
C PHE A 260 -7.82 4.64 -29.30
N GLY A 261 -7.87 4.88 -30.62
CA GLY A 261 -8.95 5.64 -31.23
C GLY A 261 -9.02 7.07 -30.67
N GLU A 262 -10.10 7.38 -29.94
CA GLU A 262 -10.28 8.68 -29.27
C GLU A 262 -9.81 8.67 -27.81
N ASP A 263 -9.46 7.52 -27.26
CA ASP A 263 -8.95 7.40 -25.89
C ASP A 263 -7.47 7.76 -25.81
N ASN A 264 -7.13 8.68 -24.90
CA ASN A 264 -5.75 9.07 -24.63
C ASN A 264 -5.46 8.83 -23.16
N VAL A 265 -4.39 8.07 -22.89
CA VAL A 265 -3.94 7.73 -21.55
C VAL A 265 -2.47 8.07 -21.41
N THR A 266 -2.11 8.75 -20.33
CA THR A 266 -0.73 8.95 -19.92
C THR A 266 -0.39 7.98 -18.79
N SER A 267 0.77 7.33 -18.89
CA SER A 267 1.26 6.35 -17.95
C SER A 267 2.78 6.47 -17.79
N TYR A 268 3.38 5.65 -16.95
CA TYR A 268 4.84 5.55 -16.82
C TYR A 268 5.27 4.16 -16.38
N PHE A 269 6.55 3.84 -16.56
CA PHE A 269 7.22 2.66 -15.99
C PHE A 269 8.67 2.95 -15.63
N GLY A 270 9.24 2.14 -14.72
CA GLY A 270 10.67 2.12 -14.43
C GLY A 270 11.36 0.93 -15.10
N LEU A 271 12.52 1.17 -15.75
CA LEU A 271 13.34 0.10 -16.32
C LEU A 271 14.24 -0.48 -15.24
N ARG A 272 13.82 -1.59 -14.62
CA ARG A 272 14.58 -2.27 -13.56
C ARG A 272 14.38 -3.78 -13.55
N GLU A 273 15.29 -4.49 -12.87
CA GLU A 273 15.20 -5.91 -12.53
C GLU A 273 15.44 -6.11 -11.04
N VAL A 274 14.67 -6.97 -10.39
CA VAL A 274 14.94 -7.46 -9.03
C VAL A 274 15.05 -8.97 -9.04
N ARG A 275 15.98 -9.51 -8.24
CA ARG A 275 16.14 -10.96 -8.07
C ARG A 275 16.89 -11.30 -6.78
N LEU A 276 16.65 -12.50 -6.30
CA LEU A 276 17.47 -13.12 -5.26
C LEU A 276 18.64 -13.89 -5.92
N ASP A 277 19.84 -13.84 -5.30
CA ASP A 277 21.04 -14.54 -5.72
C ASP A 277 21.79 -15.02 -4.46
N GLY A 278 21.49 -16.24 -4.03
CA GLY A 278 21.86 -16.71 -2.70
C GLY A 278 21.22 -15.81 -1.63
N HIS A 279 22.02 -15.30 -0.70
CA HIS A 279 21.56 -14.37 0.34
C HIS A 279 21.46 -12.92 -0.15
N LYS A 280 21.93 -12.61 -1.37
CA LYS A 280 21.91 -11.24 -1.92
C LYS A 280 20.59 -10.90 -2.56
N PHE A 281 20.05 -9.74 -2.22
CA PHE A 281 18.98 -9.09 -2.97
C PHE A 281 19.60 -8.17 -4.03
N ARG A 282 19.34 -8.46 -5.31
CA ARG A 282 19.93 -7.70 -6.40
C ARG A 282 18.90 -6.80 -7.07
N ILE A 283 19.27 -5.54 -7.22
CA ILE A 283 18.56 -4.57 -8.08
C ILE A 283 19.51 -4.22 -9.22
N ASN A 284 19.07 -4.42 -10.45
CA ASN A 284 19.88 -4.21 -11.67
C ASN A 284 21.23 -4.94 -11.65
N GLY A 285 21.26 -6.12 -11.05
CA GLY A 285 22.45 -6.96 -10.92
C GLY A 285 23.40 -6.61 -9.77
N ARG A 286 23.24 -5.46 -9.09
CA ARG A 286 24.03 -5.07 -7.90
C ARG A 286 23.42 -5.63 -6.62
N SER A 287 24.24 -6.04 -5.67
CA SER A 287 23.80 -6.36 -4.31
C SER A 287 23.39 -5.07 -3.58
N VAL A 288 22.15 -5.00 -3.13
CA VAL A 288 21.60 -3.84 -2.42
C VAL A 288 21.19 -4.26 -1.02
N PHE A 289 21.78 -3.64 -0.01
CA PHE A 289 21.30 -3.79 1.35
C PHE A 289 20.05 -2.91 1.56
N GLN A 290 18.95 -3.54 1.96
CA GLN A 290 17.70 -2.84 2.19
C GLN A 290 17.64 -2.29 3.61
N ARG A 291 17.75 -0.97 3.74
CA ARG A 291 17.63 -0.22 4.99
C ARG A 291 16.20 0.26 5.10
N LEU A 292 15.33 -0.65 5.56
CA LEU A 292 13.90 -0.37 5.62
C LEU A 292 13.50 0.19 6.98
N VAL A 293 12.38 0.89 6.96
CA VAL A 293 11.65 1.30 8.14
C VAL A 293 10.21 0.83 8.06
N LEU A 294 9.60 0.54 9.20
CA LEU A 294 8.18 0.23 9.27
C LEU A 294 7.38 1.54 9.19
N ASP A 295 6.51 1.66 8.17
CA ASP A 295 5.61 2.79 8.00
C ASP A 295 4.17 2.32 8.15
N GLN A 296 3.47 2.83 9.17
CA GLN A 296 2.08 2.48 9.47
C GLN A 296 1.08 3.27 8.63
N GLY A 297 1.49 4.41 8.03
CA GLY A 297 0.63 5.25 7.20
C GLY A 297 -0.54 5.89 7.92
N PHE A 298 -0.43 6.19 9.22
CA PHE A 298 -1.43 6.91 10.01
C PHE A 298 -1.07 8.38 10.15
N TYR A 299 -2.09 9.23 10.20
CA TYR A 299 -1.97 10.69 10.33
C TYR A 299 -2.80 11.19 11.51
N PRO A 300 -2.31 12.18 12.30
CA PRO A 300 -2.99 12.64 13.51
C PRO A 300 -4.42 13.16 13.27
N ASP A 301 -4.62 13.81 12.14
CA ASP A 301 -5.85 14.51 11.78
C ASP A 301 -6.70 13.77 10.73
N GLY A 302 -6.09 12.88 9.96
CA GLY A 302 -6.73 12.13 8.88
C GLY A 302 -6.87 10.63 9.12
N ILE A 303 -6.24 10.08 10.16
CA ILE A 303 -6.14 8.64 10.48
C ILE A 303 -5.53 7.87 9.31
N TYR A 304 -6.29 7.14 8.51
CA TYR A 304 -5.77 6.45 7.33
C TYR A 304 -5.53 7.36 6.13
N THR A 305 -6.18 8.53 6.07
CA THR A 305 -6.08 9.43 4.92
C THR A 305 -5.06 10.51 5.18
N ALA A 306 -4.03 10.60 4.34
CA ALA A 306 -3.08 11.70 4.40
C ALA A 306 -3.79 13.05 4.17
N PRO A 307 -3.45 14.11 4.93
CA PRO A 307 -4.12 15.41 4.79
C PRO A 307 -3.87 16.07 3.42
N SER A 308 -2.79 15.74 2.76
CA SER A 308 -2.44 16.22 1.42
C SER A 308 -1.51 15.27 0.69
N ASP A 309 -1.33 15.46 -0.62
CA ASP A 309 -0.36 14.72 -1.44
C ASP A 309 1.09 14.94 -0.97
N GLU A 310 1.39 16.17 -0.55
CA GLU A 310 2.70 16.53 0.01
C GLU A 310 2.99 15.79 1.33
N ALA A 311 1.98 15.43 2.10
CA ALA A 311 2.17 14.64 3.33
C ALA A 311 2.64 13.22 3.03
N LEU A 312 2.13 12.59 1.97
CA LEU A 312 2.60 11.28 1.48
C LEU A 312 4.07 11.33 1.06
N GLU A 313 4.43 12.34 0.25
CA GLU A 313 5.82 12.54 -0.19
C GLU A 313 6.75 12.86 1.00
N ASN A 314 6.25 13.59 2.00
CA ASN A 314 7.02 13.98 3.18
C ASN A 314 7.44 12.77 4.03
N ASP A 315 6.59 11.77 4.21
CA ASP A 315 6.94 10.56 4.99
C ASP A 315 8.13 9.84 4.33
N ILE A 316 8.15 9.74 3.00
CA ILE A 316 9.31 9.20 2.27
C ILE A 316 10.56 10.08 2.48
N LYS A 317 10.43 11.41 2.41
CA LYS A 317 11.55 12.34 2.62
C LYS A 317 12.10 12.26 4.05
N LEU A 318 11.25 12.12 5.06
CA LEU A 318 11.65 11.92 6.44
C LEU A 318 12.43 10.60 6.62
N SER A 319 11.97 9.53 5.99
CA SER A 319 12.66 8.24 5.97
C SER A 319 14.06 8.34 5.32
N LEU A 320 14.14 8.98 4.15
CA LEU A 320 15.41 9.22 3.45
C LEU A 320 16.35 10.11 4.26
N ALA A 321 15.83 11.12 4.98
CA ALA A 321 16.63 12.06 5.76
C ALA A 321 17.39 11.39 6.91
N VAL A 322 16.85 10.33 7.48
CA VAL A 322 17.52 9.52 8.52
C VAL A 322 18.34 8.36 7.96
N GLY A 323 18.36 8.18 6.63
CA GLY A 323 19.25 7.22 5.94
C GLY A 323 18.62 5.89 5.58
N PHE A 324 17.31 5.69 5.75
CA PHE A 324 16.62 4.55 5.16
C PHE A 324 16.52 4.71 3.63
N ASN A 325 16.45 3.60 2.92
CA ASN A 325 16.27 3.59 1.46
C ASN A 325 14.95 2.95 1.02
N GLY A 326 14.11 2.61 1.98
CA GLY A 326 12.80 2.00 1.73
C GLY A 326 11.98 1.77 2.98
N ALA A 327 10.78 1.22 2.79
CA ALA A 327 9.86 0.86 3.85
C ALA A 327 9.16 -0.47 3.59
N ARG A 328 8.73 -1.11 4.67
CA ARG A 328 7.59 -2.00 4.67
C ARG A 328 6.35 -1.14 4.94
N LEU A 329 5.35 -1.21 4.03
CA LEU A 329 4.08 -0.50 4.17
C LEU A 329 3.15 -1.33 5.05
N HIS A 330 3.32 -1.16 6.37
CA HIS A 330 2.91 -2.14 7.35
C HIS A 330 1.40 -2.19 7.59
N GLU A 331 0.83 -3.40 7.44
CA GLU A 331 -0.57 -3.71 7.75
C GLU A 331 -1.58 -2.73 7.12
N LYS A 332 -1.25 -2.22 5.92
CA LYS A 332 -2.08 -1.27 5.18
C LYS A 332 -1.68 -1.26 3.70
N ILE A 333 -2.67 -1.30 2.79
CA ILE A 333 -2.42 -1.04 1.37
C ILE A 333 -2.47 0.48 1.16
N PHE A 334 -1.32 1.06 0.84
CA PHE A 334 -1.20 2.50 0.69
C PHE A 334 -1.84 3.00 -0.61
N GLU A 335 -2.13 4.30 -0.66
CA GLU A 335 -2.65 4.96 -1.87
C GLU A 335 -1.64 4.88 -3.03
N GLU A 336 -2.14 4.77 -4.26
CA GLU A 336 -1.31 4.81 -5.48
C GLU A 336 -0.44 6.08 -5.57
N ARG A 337 -0.86 7.19 -4.94
CA ARG A 337 -0.08 8.43 -4.85
C ARG A 337 1.21 8.28 -4.02
N PHE A 338 1.17 7.53 -2.92
CA PHE A 338 2.38 7.21 -2.15
C PHE A 338 3.38 6.40 -2.99
N LEU A 339 2.88 5.39 -3.69
CA LEU A 339 3.69 4.55 -4.57
C LEU A 339 4.32 5.36 -5.72
N TYR A 340 3.56 6.32 -6.28
CA TYR A 340 4.09 7.26 -7.28
C TYR A 340 5.24 8.11 -6.74
N HIS A 341 5.14 8.61 -5.50
CA HIS A 341 6.23 9.34 -4.88
C HIS A 341 7.44 8.45 -4.61
N ALA A 342 7.23 7.20 -4.19
CA ALA A 342 8.28 6.20 -4.02
C ALA A 342 8.98 5.90 -5.36
N ASP A 343 8.22 5.74 -6.45
CA ASP A 343 8.77 5.52 -7.79
C ASP A 343 9.67 6.68 -8.24
N ARG A 344 9.21 7.93 -8.04
CA ARG A 344 9.97 9.14 -8.44
C ARG A 344 11.23 9.37 -7.61
N LEU A 345 11.22 8.95 -6.35
CA LEU A 345 12.33 9.18 -5.43
C LEU A 345 13.32 8.00 -5.38
N GLY A 346 13.05 6.90 -6.09
CA GLY A 346 13.89 5.71 -6.04
C GLY A 346 13.85 5.05 -4.65
N TYR A 347 12.68 5.02 -4.01
CA TYR A 347 12.47 4.52 -2.66
C TYR A 347 11.93 3.09 -2.71
N ILE A 348 12.57 2.14 -2.03
CA ILE A 348 12.14 0.73 -2.00
C ILE A 348 10.84 0.59 -1.20
N VAL A 349 9.92 -0.22 -1.71
CA VAL A 349 8.65 -0.54 -1.05
C VAL A 349 8.43 -2.05 -1.05
N TRP A 350 8.01 -2.60 0.10
CA TRP A 350 7.38 -3.90 0.22
C TRP A 350 5.88 -3.68 0.33
N GLY A 351 5.11 -4.24 -0.64
CA GLY A 351 3.66 -4.24 -0.60
C GLY A 351 3.16 -5.26 0.42
N GLU A 352 2.39 -4.82 1.41
CA GLU A 352 1.85 -5.67 2.47
C GLU A 352 0.33 -5.59 2.53
N PHE A 353 -0.27 -6.71 2.91
CA PHE A 353 -1.71 -6.80 3.14
C PHE A 353 -2.02 -6.62 4.63
N PRO A 354 -3.10 -5.91 5.00
CA PRO A 354 -3.53 -5.70 6.39
C PRO A 354 -4.20 -6.95 6.98
N ASN A 355 -3.45 -8.03 7.17
CA ASN A 355 -3.99 -9.34 7.55
C ASN A 355 -4.49 -9.44 9.00
N TRP A 356 -4.05 -8.55 9.89
CA TRP A 356 -4.52 -8.59 11.26
C TRP A 356 -6.03 -8.35 11.33
N GLY A 357 -6.68 -8.90 12.36
CA GLY A 357 -8.13 -9.06 12.39
C GLY A 357 -8.59 -10.41 11.85
N LEU A 358 -7.96 -10.95 10.80
CA LEU A 358 -8.23 -12.29 10.31
C LEU A 358 -7.70 -13.36 11.28
N ASP A 359 -8.53 -14.35 11.58
CA ASP A 359 -8.08 -15.54 12.29
C ASP A 359 -7.49 -16.54 11.29
N SER A 360 -6.16 -16.53 11.16
CA SER A 360 -5.40 -17.41 10.26
C SER A 360 -5.49 -18.90 10.63
N SER A 361 -6.13 -19.26 11.74
CA SER A 361 -6.40 -20.64 12.12
C SER A 361 -7.65 -21.24 11.47
N TYR A 362 -8.46 -20.43 10.77
CA TYR A 362 -9.61 -20.87 10.01
C TYR A 362 -9.29 -20.97 8.52
N ALA A 363 -9.77 -22.05 7.87
CA ALA A 363 -9.65 -22.20 6.42
C ALA A 363 -10.38 -21.07 5.65
N ASP A 364 -11.49 -20.60 6.19
CA ASP A 364 -12.30 -19.54 5.58
C ASP A 364 -11.61 -18.15 5.59
N SER A 365 -10.51 -17.98 6.34
CA SER A 365 -9.69 -16.76 6.29
C SER A 365 -9.18 -16.43 4.89
N VAL A 366 -8.99 -17.46 4.03
CA VAL A 366 -8.65 -17.31 2.61
C VAL A 366 -9.64 -16.41 1.85
N TYR A 367 -10.93 -16.45 2.20
CA TYR A 367 -11.95 -15.62 1.56
C TYR A 367 -11.89 -14.14 2.01
N GLY A 368 -11.24 -13.86 3.14
CA GLY A 368 -11.00 -12.50 3.62
C GLY A 368 -9.79 -11.84 2.96
N ILE A 369 -8.77 -12.63 2.58
CA ILE A 369 -7.51 -12.07 2.04
C ILE A 369 -7.41 -12.20 0.51
N LEU A 370 -7.63 -13.39 -0.04
CA LEU A 370 -7.25 -13.70 -1.42
C LEU A 370 -7.90 -12.80 -2.49
N PRO A 371 -9.18 -12.43 -2.41
CA PRO A 371 -9.79 -11.55 -3.39
C PRO A 371 -9.11 -10.19 -3.45
N GLU A 372 -9.05 -9.48 -2.32
CA GLU A 372 -8.48 -8.13 -2.25
C GLU A 372 -6.96 -8.12 -2.46
N TRP A 373 -6.23 -9.13 -1.97
CA TRP A 373 -4.81 -9.31 -2.26
C TRP A 373 -4.50 -9.44 -3.75
N THR A 374 -5.35 -10.17 -4.49
CA THR A 374 -5.17 -10.28 -5.95
C THR A 374 -5.51 -8.97 -6.68
N GLU A 375 -6.43 -8.18 -6.16
CA GLU A 375 -6.74 -6.82 -6.64
C GLU A 375 -5.56 -5.87 -6.39
N GLU A 376 -4.94 -5.91 -5.19
CA GLU A 376 -3.75 -5.13 -4.86
C GLU A 376 -2.59 -5.43 -5.83
N ILE A 377 -2.23 -6.70 -6.01
CA ILE A 377 -1.16 -7.07 -6.94
C ILE A 377 -1.46 -6.55 -8.36
N ARG A 378 -2.72 -6.64 -8.81
CA ARG A 378 -3.11 -6.13 -10.13
C ARG A 378 -3.04 -4.62 -10.23
N ARG A 379 -3.43 -3.88 -9.18
CA ARG A 379 -3.36 -2.43 -9.11
C ARG A 379 -1.91 -1.95 -9.14
N ASP A 380 -1.06 -2.55 -8.31
CA ASP A 380 0.25 -2.02 -7.97
C ASP A 380 1.41 -2.66 -8.77
N PHE A 381 1.11 -3.63 -9.63
CA PHE A 381 2.10 -4.38 -10.42
C PHE A 381 3.13 -3.51 -11.12
N ASN A 382 2.71 -2.38 -11.66
CA ASN A 382 3.55 -1.54 -12.52
C ASN A 382 4.52 -0.63 -11.76
N HIS A 383 4.39 -0.49 -10.42
CA HIS A 383 5.25 0.37 -9.63
C HIS A 383 6.68 -0.21 -9.51
N PRO A 384 7.71 0.47 -10.04
CA PRO A 384 9.09 -0.01 -9.92
C PRO A 384 9.62 0.04 -8.48
N ALA A 385 9.08 0.89 -7.62
CA ALA A 385 9.43 0.95 -6.21
C ALA A 385 9.11 -0.33 -5.44
N ILE A 386 8.02 -1.04 -5.82
CA ILE A 386 7.67 -2.31 -5.18
C ILE A 386 8.69 -3.39 -5.62
N VAL A 387 9.45 -3.89 -4.66
CA VAL A 387 10.50 -4.88 -4.90
C VAL A 387 10.14 -6.29 -4.40
N GLY A 388 9.08 -6.41 -3.62
CA GLY A 388 8.57 -7.69 -3.11
C GLY A 388 7.19 -7.55 -2.48
N TRP A 389 6.56 -8.69 -2.21
CA TRP A 389 5.21 -8.82 -1.68
C TRP A 389 5.22 -9.55 -0.34
N CYS A 390 4.33 -9.15 0.57
CA CYS A 390 4.18 -9.77 1.90
C CYS A 390 2.68 -9.82 2.28
N PRO A 391 1.95 -10.90 1.94
CA PRO A 391 0.52 -11.01 2.20
C PRO A 391 0.15 -11.15 3.68
N TYR A 392 1.05 -11.63 4.51
CA TYR A 392 0.80 -11.77 5.95
C TYR A 392 1.95 -11.21 6.76
N ASN A 393 1.60 -10.63 7.90
CA ASN A 393 2.51 -10.27 8.96
C ASN A 393 2.08 -10.99 10.25
N GLU A 394 3.02 -11.67 10.92
CA GLU A 394 2.81 -12.30 12.23
C GLU A 394 1.51 -13.10 12.34
N THR A 395 1.46 -14.25 11.72
CA THR A 395 0.37 -15.19 11.86
C THR A 395 0.53 -16.01 13.14
N TRP A 396 -0.59 -16.33 13.82
CA TRP A 396 -0.56 -16.99 15.11
C TRP A 396 -1.49 -18.19 15.18
N ASP A 397 -1.13 -19.15 16.08
CA ASP A 397 -2.07 -20.15 16.57
C ASP A 397 -3.11 -19.45 17.47
N THR A 398 -4.39 -19.69 17.25
CA THR A 398 -5.47 -18.96 17.92
C THR A 398 -6.40 -19.92 18.67
N ASP A 399 -6.69 -19.68 19.94
CA ASP A 399 -7.63 -20.45 20.78
C ASP A 399 -7.37 -21.98 20.75
N GLY A 400 -6.08 -22.38 20.75
CA GLY A 400 -5.66 -23.78 20.67
C GLY A 400 -5.76 -24.42 19.29
N ARG A 401 -6.15 -23.68 18.27
CA ARG A 401 -6.07 -24.09 16.84
C ARG A 401 -4.76 -23.60 16.26
N LYS A 402 -4.12 -24.47 15.48
CA LYS A 402 -2.93 -24.08 14.71
C LYS A 402 -3.31 -23.19 13.53
N GLN A 403 -2.40 -22.31 13.16
CA GLN A 403 -2.43 -21.64 11.87
C GLN A 403 -2.79 -22.64 10.74
N PHE A 404 -3.67 -22.26 9.86
CA PHE A 404 -4.04 -23.07 8.71
C PHE A 404 -3.05 -22.86 7.57
N ASP A 405 -1.97 -23.66 7.58
CA ASP A 405 -0.83 -23.52 6.68
C ASP A 405 -1.21 -23.54 5.19
N ASP A 406 -2.24 -24.31 4.81
CA ASP A 406 -2.70 -24.37 3.41
C ASP A 406 -3.23 -23.01 2.91
N ALA A 407 -3.79 -22.16 3.79
CA ALA A 407 -4.21 -20.81 3.38
C ALA A 407 -3.02 -19.95 2.98
N LEU A 408 -1.92 -19.99 3.76
CA LEU A 408 -0.71 -19.26 3.45
C LEU A 408 -0.07 -19.75 2.14
N ASP A 409 -0.01 -21.08 1.94
CA ASP A 409 0.53 -21.68 0.69
C ASP A 409 -0.32 -21.28 -0.53
N ILE A 410 -1.66 -21.26 -0.42
CA ILE A 410 -2.56 -20.81 -1.48
C ILE A 410 -2.28 -19.33 -1.84
N VAL A 411 -2.18 -18.45 -0.84
CA VAL A 411 -1.94 -17.03 -1.07
C VAL A 411 -0.54 -16.79 -1.65
N TYR A 412 0.49 -17.47 -1.13
CA TYR A 412 1.83 -17.43 -1.72
C TYR A 412 1.82 -17.85 -3.19
N ARG A 413 1.21 -18.99 -3.52
CA ARG A 413 1.13 -19.49 -4.92
C ARG A 413 0.34 -18.54 -5.82
N ALA A 414 -0.74 -17.94 -5.32
CA ALA A 414 -1.50 -16.93 -6.06
C ALA A 414 -0.65 -15.70 -6.35
N THR A 415 0.12 -15.22 -5.36
CA THR A 415 1.08 -14.12 -5.52
C THR A 415 2.08 -14.41 -6.64
N LYS A 416 2.73 -15.59 -6.59
CA LYS A 416 3.71 -16.00 -7.61
C LYS A 416 3.10 -16.24 -9.00
N ALA A 417 1.83 -16.62 -9.07
CA ALA A 417 1.10 -16.78 -10.34
C ALA A 417 0.76 -15.41 -10.98
N LEU A 418 0.46 -14.40 -10.17
CA LEU A 418 0.12 -13.05 -10.62
C LEU A 418 1.36 -12.20 -10.89
N ASP A 419 2.40 -12.36 -10.07
CA ASP A 419 3.67 -11.67 -10.24
C ASP A 419 4.87 -12.61 -10.02
N PRO A 420 5.37 -13.24 -11.09
CA PRO A 420 6.58 -14.05 -11.01
C PRO A 420 7.89 -13.22 -11.00
N THR A 421 7.81 -11.90 -11.12
CA THR A 421 8.96 -11.01 -11.29
C THR A 421 9.56 -10.53 -9.96
N ARG A 422 8.82 -10.68 -8.86
CA ARG A 422 9.21 -10.24 -7.52
C ARG A 422 9.21 -11.41 -6.53
N PRO A 423 10.08 -11.39 -5.50
CA PRO A 423 10.00 -12.31 -4.39
C PRO A 423 8.76 -12.06 -3.53
N CYS A 424 8.34 -13.10 -2.82
CA CYS A 424 7.23 -13.07 -1.87
C CYS A 424 7.71 -13.62 -0.52
N ILE A 425 7.46 -12.86 0.55
CA ILE A 425 7.49 -13.32 1.93
C ILE A 425 6.07 -13.77 2.24
N ASP A 426 5.86 -15.05 2.53
CA ASP A 426 4.53 -15.58 2.80
C ASP A 426 3.91 -14.99 4.07
N THR A 427 4.69 -14.91 5.15
CA THR A 427 4.33 -14.21 6.38
C THR A 427 5.59 -13.60 7.00
N SER A 428 5.55 -12.32 7.38
CA SER A 428 6.70 -11.67 8.01
C SER A 428 6.80 -12.06 9.48
N GLY A 429 7.98 -12.49 9.89
CA GLY A 429 8.37 -12.65 11.30
C GLY A 429 8.16 -14.02 11.91
N ASN A 430 7.13 -14.77 11.52
CA ASN A 430 6.87 -16.08 12.11
C ASN A 430 6.07 -17.02 11.21
N TYR A 431 6.14 -18.31 11.53
CA TYR A 431 5.32 -19.41 10.99
C TYR A 431 5.31 -19.51 9.47
N HIS A 432 6.50 -19.33 8.85
CA HIS A 432 6.71 -19.53 7.42
C HIS A 432 6.27 -20.93 6.95
N VAL A 433 5.60 -20.98 5.81
CA VAL A 433 5.11 -22.21 5.17
C VAL A 433 5.78 -22.42 3.81
N ALA A 434 5.65 -21.43 2.92
CA ALA A 434 6.24 -21.42 1.58
C ALA A 434 6.67 -20.00 1.24
N THR A 435 7.96 -19.71 1.25
CA THR A 435 8.50 -18.36 1.12
C THR A 435 9.72 -18.31 0.21
N ASP A 436 9.94 -17.20 -0.49
CA ASP A 436 11.18 -16.92 -1.20
C ASP A 436 12.25 -16.36 -0.24
N ILE A 437 11.82 -15.75 0.86
CA ILE A 437 12.67 -15.09 1.86
C ILE A 437 12.20 -15.51 3.25
N PHE A 438 13.14 -16.02 4.04
CA PHE A 438 12.88 -16.34 5.44
C PHE A 438 13.30 -15.16 6.30
N CYS A 439 12.36 -14.53 6.99
CA CYS A 439 12.61 -13.36 7.82
C CYS A 439 12.14 -13.57 9.25
N VAL A 440 12.70 -12.80 10.16
CA VAL A 440 12.41 -12.88 11.59
C VAL A 440 12.14 -11.49 12.17
N HIS A 441 11.37 -11.46 13.25
CA HIS A 441 11.22 -10.29 14.14
C HIS A 441 12.04 -10.52 15.39
N ASP A 442 12.91 -9.58 15.74
CA ASP A 442 13.75 -9.67 16.92
C ASP A 442 13.81 -8.31 17.63
N TYR A 443 13.16 -8.24 18.76
CA TYR A 443 13.11 -7.04 19.60
C TYR A 443 14.05 -7.09 20.81
N GLU A 444 15.12 -7.89 20.73
CA GLU A 444 16.19 -7.85 21.72
C GLU A 444 16.81 -6.44 21.77
N GLN A 445 16.89 -5.89 22.97
CA GLN A 445 17.33 -4.51 23.21
C GLN A 445 18.82 -4.39 23.57
N ASN A 446 19.47 -5.50 23.92
CA ASN A 446 20.91 -5.51 24.20
C ASN A 446 21.69 -5.75 22.90
N PRO A 447 22.51 -4.78 22.41
CA PRO A 447 23.23 -4.93 21.16
C PRO A 447 24.23 -6.10 21.10
N GLU A 448 24.80 -6.50 22.25
CA GLU A 448 25.74 -7.63 22.32
C GLU A 448 24.99 -8.94 22.11
N ILE A 449 23.86 -9.14 22.81
CA ILE A 449 23.01 -10.33 22.65
C ILE A 449 22.43 -10.39 21.24
N PHE A 450 21.92 -9.25 20.74
CA PHE A 450 21.37 -9.15 19.39
C PHE A 450 22.42 -9.52 18.32
N LYS A 451 23.66 -9.06 18.49
CA LYS A 451 24.77 -9.45 17.61
C LYS A 451 25.06 -10.95 17.67
N GLU A 452 25.07 -11.55 18.86
CA GLU A 452 25.27 -13.00 19.04
C GLU A 452 24.19 -13.83 18.32
N HIS A 453 22.94 -13.34 18.24
CA HIS A 453 21.86 -13.99 17.50
C HIS A 453 22.24 -14.19 16.03
N TYR A 454 22.90 -13.20 15.40
CA TYR A 454 23.15 -13.20 13.95
C TYR A 454 24.57 -13.59 13.54
N ASP A 455 25.54 -13.57 14.44
CA ASP A 455 26.91 -14.02 14.14
C ASP A 455 26.97 -15.49 13.70
N LYS A 456 26.04 -16.32 14.20
CA LYS A 456 25.94 -17.74 13.82
C LYS A 456 25.50 -17.94 12.37
N LEU A 457 24.79 -17.00 11.78
CA LEU A 457 24.43 -17.07 10.36
C LEU A 457 25.69 -17.07 9.48
N MET A 458 26.67 -16.22 9.79
CA MET A 458 27.93 -16.13 9.08
C MET A 458 28.89 -17.31 9.34
N THR A 459 28.88 -17.84 10.55
CA THR A 459 29.88 -18.85 10.99
C THR A 459 29.40 -20.29 10.85
N GLU A 460 28.11 -20.53 10.99
CA GLU A 460 27.48 -21.85 11.04
C GLU A 460 26.36 -22.03 10.02
N GLY A 461 25.93 -20.96 9.32
CA GLY A 461 24.77 -20.95 8.45
C GLY A 461 23.45 -21.09 9.22
N ALA A 462 23.43 -20.79 10.52
CA ALA A 462 22.29 -20.93 11.42
C ALA A 462 21.66 -19.56 11.70
N LEU A 463 20.45 -19.36 11.19
CA LEU A 463 19.67 -18.15 11.47
C LEU A 463 19.02 -18.27 12.85
N PHE A 464 19.11 -17.18 13.65
CA PHE A 464 18.31 -17.04 14.88
C PHE A 464 16.83 -17.02 14.54
N ASP A 465 16.03 -17.81 15.28
CA ASP A 465 14.61 -17.93 15.05
C ASP A 465 13.87 -18.17 16.37
N ASN A 466 13.04 -17.22 16.77
CA ASN A 466 12.19 -17.31 17.97
C ASN A 466 11.14 -18.44 17.86
N HIS A 467 10.88 -18.94 16.66
CA HIS A 467 9.82 -19.89 16.32
C HIS A 467 10.35 -21.20 15.72
N ALA A 468 11.61 -21.56 15.98
CA ALA A 468 12.26 -22.79 15.50
C ALA A 468 11.52 -24.10 15.83
N HIS A 469 10.56 -24.05 16.78
CA HIS A 469 9.66 -25.17 17.11
C HIS A 469 8.52 -25.34 16.09
N ARG A 470 8.27 -24.35 15.22
CA ARG A 470 7.13 -24.28 14.31
C ARG A 470 7.54 -24.14 12.83
N GLN A 471 8.72 -23.61 12.57
CA GLN A 471 9.27 -23.37 11.25
C GLN A 471 10.73 -23.78 11.17
N THR A 472 11.31 -23.84 9.97
CA THR A 472 12.71 -24.25 9.78
C THR A 472 13.34 -23.45 8.65
N TYR A 473 14.41 -22.73 8.96
CA TYR A 473 15.28 -22.08 7.99
C TYR A 473 16.05 -23.13 7.16
N LYS A 474 16.09 -22.99 5.83
CA LYS A 474 16.73 -23.94 4.90
C LYS A 474 17.81 -23.29 4.04
N GLY A 475 18.23 -22.06 4.40
CA GLY A 475 19.24 -21.31 3.64
C GLY A 475 18.65 -20.33 2.63
N GLU A 476 17.39 -19.94 2.78
CA GLU A 476 16.75 -18.89 1.99
C GLU A 476 17.46 -17.54 2.20
N ALA A 477 17.30 -16.60 1.28
CA ALA A 477 17.68 -15.21 1.52
C ALA A 477 16.98 -14.69 2.78
N THR A 478 17.65 -13.88 3.59
CA THR A 478 17.12 -13.46 4.89
C THR A 478 17.41 -12.01 5.22
N PHE A 479 16.54 -11.43 6.04
CA PHE A 479 16.72 -10.15 6.73
C PHE A 479 15.90 -10.10 8.02
N VAL A 480 16.25 -9.20 8.91
CA VAL A 480 15.44 -8.93 10.10
C VAL A 480 14.35 -7.93 9.72
N SER A 481 13.14 -8.45 9.54
CA SER A 481 12.01 -7.68 9.01
C SER A 481 11.32 -6.79 10.04
N GLU A 482 11.65 -6.96 11.33
CA GLU A 482 11.35 -5.99 12.39
C GLU A 482 12.40 -6.09 13.50
N TYR A 483 12.95 -4.94 13.92
CA TYR A 483 13.85 -4.84 15.07
C TYR A 483 13.78 -3.45 15.70
N GLY A 484 14.41 -3.32 16.85
CA GLY A 484 14.52 -2.08 17.59
C GLY A 484 13.24 -1.75 18.34
N GLY A 485 12.35 -0.97 17.79
CA GLY A 485 11.11 -0.56 18.45
C GLY A 485 11.37 0.13 19.79
N ILE A 486 12.51 0.81 19.91
CA ILE A 486 13.03 1.37 21.16
C ILE A 486 12.06 2.44 21.66
N GLN A 487 11.45 2.18 22.82
CA GLN A 487 10.54 3.14 23.43
C GLN A 487 11.25 4.47 23.73
N TRP A 488 10.73 5.57 23.21
CA TRP A 488 11.16 6.91 23.56
C TRP A 488 9.96 7.86 23.60
N SER A 489 9.45 8.09 24.77
CA SER A 489 8.28 8.90 25.01
C SER A 489 8.57 9.96 26.09
N GLN A 490 7.99 11.15 25.89
CA GLN A 490 7.90 12.18 26.94
C GLN A 490 6.67 11.97 27.83
N ASP A 491 5.76 11.10 27.41
CA ASP A 491 4.53 10.74 28.10
C ASP A 491 4.68 9.36 28.77
N GLU A 492 4.31 9.23 30.06
CA GLU A 492 4.36 7.97 30.79
C GLU A 492 3.41 6.89 30.20
N SER A 493 2.44 7.30 29.39
CA SER A 493 1.49 6.40 28.70
C SER A 493 2.05 5.80 27.40
N GLY A 494 3.19 6.30 26.89
CA GLY A 494 3.79 5.82 25.66
C GLY A 494 4.30 4.40 25.76
N TRP A 495 4.08 3.63 24.68
CA TRP A 495 4.49 2.22 24.58
C TRP A 495 5.60 2.02 23.55
N GLY A 496 6.40 1.00 23.75
CA GLY A 496 7.44 0.51 22.86
C GLY A 496 8.07 -0.77 23.40
N TYR A 497 9.02 -1.35 22.67
CA TYR A 497 9.61 -2.64 23.03
C TYR A 497 10.70 -2.50 24.10
N GLY A 498 10.72 -3.46 25.02
CA GLY A 498 11.71 -3.57 26.07
C GLY A 498 11.65 -2.43 27.10
N THR A 499 12.76 -2.25 27.84
CA THR A 499 12.87 -1.14 28.80
C THR A 499 13.37 0.11 28.08
N GLY A 500 12.60 1.19 28.13
CA GLY A 500 12.97 2.47 27.54
C GLY A 500 14.32 3.00 28.08
N PRO A 501 15.17 3.57 27.20
CA PRO A 501 16.41 4.22 27.61
C PRO A 501 16.10 5.43 28.48
N LYS A 502 17.03 5.76 29.39
CA LYS A 502 16.88 6.89 30.33
C LYS A 502 17.47 8.18 29.79
N THR A 503 18.34 8.08 28.80
CA THR A 503 19.02 9.23 28.19
C THR A 503 19.03 9.08 26.67
N GLU A 504 19.14 10.20 25.97
CA GLU A 504 19.32 10.23 24.52
C GLU A 504 20.57 9.45 24.09
N GLU A 505 21.68 9.58 24.82
CA GLU A 505 22.92 8.84 24.53
C GLU A 505 22.72 7.32 24.61
N GLU A 506 21.95 6.84 25.59
CA GLU A 506 21.59 5.42 25.70
C GLU A 506 20.75 4.97 24.51
N PHE A 507 19.76 5.77 24.08
CA PHE A 507 18.96 5.47 22.89
C PHE A 507 19.84 5.37 21.64
N LEU A 508 20.66 6.40 21.38
CA LEU A 508 21.51 6.47 20.18
C LEU A 508 22.56 5.33 20.16
N THR A 509 23.14 5.01 21.31
CA THR A 509 24.08 3.89 21.44
C THR A 509 23.41 2.56 21.14
N ARG A 510 22.22 2.32 21.67
CA ARG A 510 21.43 1.12 21.43
C ARG A 510 21.03 1.00 19.96
N PHE A 511 20.44 2.04 19.38
CA PHE A 511 20.09 2.08 17.96
C PHE A 511 21.30 1.71 17.07
N LYS A 512 22.44 2.38 17.34
CA LYS A 512 23.67 2.14 16.56
C LYS A 512 24.14 0.70 16.70
N GLY A 513 24.18 0.16 17.91
CA GLY A 513 24.69 -1.20 18.14
C GLY A 513 23.83 -2.28 17.50
N LEU A 514 22.50 -2.17 17.59
CA LEU A 514 21.55 -3.07 16.93
C LEU A 514 21.69 -2.98 15.40
N THR A 515 21.77 -1.78 14.85
CA THR A 515 21.88 -1.54 13.40
C THR A 515 23.23 -2.03 12.86
N ASP A 516 24.33 -1.76 13.57
CA ASP A 516 25.67 -2.21 13.18
C ASP A 516 25.75 -3.73 13.09
N ALA A 517 25.12 -4.46 14.03
CA ALA A 517 25.11 -5.93 14.01
C ALA A 517 24.53 -6.49 12.69
N LEU A 518 23.53 -5.84 12.13
CA LEU A 518 22.91 -6.24 10.87
C LEU A 518 23.71 -5.78 9.64
N LEU A 519 24.24 -4.56 9.66
CA LEU A 519 25.08 -4.02 8.58
C LEU A 519 26.41 -4.79 8.41
N ASP A 520 26.95 -5.33 9.51
CA ASP A 520 28.20 -6.11 9.49
C ASP A 520 27.99 -7.58 9.09
N ASN A 521 26.76 -8.03 8.92
CA ASN A 521 26.46 -9.41 8.53
C ASN A 521 26.49 -9.57 6.99
N SER A 522 27.40 -10.42 6.49
CA SER A 522 27.58 -10.68 5.05
C SER A 522 26.52 -11.61 4.44
N GLU A 523 25.71 -12.26 5.26
CA GLU A 523 24.71 -13.24 4.85
C GLU A 523 23.25 -12.71 4.97
N MET A 524 23.11 -11.39 5.23
CA MET A 524 21.81 -10.74 5.43
C MET A 524 21.69 -9.54 4.50
N PHE A 525 20.58 -9.46 3.73
CA PHE A 525 20.43 -8.41 2.72
C PHE A 525 19.67 -7.17 3.20
N GLY A 526 19.20 -7.13 4.43
CA GLY A 526 18.43 -5.96 4.88
C GLY A 526 18.05 -5.97 6.35
N LEU A 527 17.46 -4.87 6.74
CA LEU A 527 16.88 -4.60 8.05
C LEU A 527 15.58 -3.81 7.88
N CYS A 528 14.69 -3.86 8.88
CA CYS A 528 13.55 -2.97 8.97
C CYS A 528 13.36 -2.50 10.42
N TYR A 529 13.61 -1.22 10.66
CA TYR A 529 13.49 -0.62 11.99
C TYR A 529 12.02 -0.28 12.32
N THR A 530 11.56 -0.63 13.50
CA THR A 530 10.25 -0.28 14.03
C THR A 530 10.37 0.96 14.91
N GLN A 531 9.92 2.20 14.53
CA GLN A 531 9.24 2.54 13.29
C GLN A 531 9.57 3.98 12.84
N LEU A 532 8.99 4.46 11.74
CA LEU A 532 9.27 5.81 11.23
C LEU A 532 8.72 6.89 12.16
N THR A 533 7.42 6.87 12.40
CA THR A 533 6.71 7.83 13.26
C THR A 533 6.02 7.14 14.41
N ASP A 534 5.84 7.82 15.50
CA ASP A 534 4.87 7.39 16.51
C ASP A 534 3.48 7.28 15.89
N VAL A 535 2.66 6.41 16.45
CA VAL A 535 1.22 6.35 16.16
C VAL A 535 0.47 6.24 17.48
N GLU A 536 -0.28 7.28 17.82
CA GLU A 536 -1.07 7.35 19.05
C GLU A 536 -0.24 6.98 20.30
N GLN A 537 -0.57 5.88 21.00
CA GLN A 537 0.14 5.39 22.19
C GLN A 537 1.44 4.62 21.88
N GLU A 538 1.66 4.16 20.65
CA GLU A 538 2.91 3.51 20.27
C GLU A 538 3.97 4.56 19.95
N GLN A 539 4.94 4.74 20.88
CA GLN A 539 5.89 5.86 20.84
C GLN A 539 7.34 5.35 20.76
N ASN A 540 7.62 4.62 19.70
CA ASN A 540 8.93 4.06 19.35
C ASN A 540 9.45 4.55 17.99
N GLY A 541 8.75 5.50 17.36
CA GLY A 541 9.19 6.13 16.12
C GLY A 541 10.41 7.02 16.28
N LEU A 542 11.14 7.26 15.18
CA LEU A 542 12.21 8.26 15.13
C LEU A 542 11.66 9.69 15.04
N TYR A 543 10.43 9.83 14.60
CA TYR A 543 9.65 11.06 14.57
C TYR A 543 8.42 10.93 15.46
N THR A 544 7.92 12.05 15.96
CA THR A 544 6.62 12.08 16.65
C THR A 544 5.49 11.77 15.68
N TYR A 545 4.28 11.53 16.19
CA TYR A 545 3.08 11.35 15.37
C TYR A 545 2.81 12.55 14.45
N GLN A 546 3.21 13.77 14.86
CA GLN A 546 3.13 15.00 14.06
C GLN A 546 4.35 15.21 13.14
N ARG A 547 5.16 14.16 12.88
CA ARG A 547 6.34 14.17 12.00
C ARG A 547 7.45 15.16 12.43
N ARG A 548 7.57 15.41 13.71
CA ARG A 548 8.69 16.20 14.26
C ARG A 548 9.83 15.26 14.66
N PRO A 549 11.10 15.59 14.32
CA PRO A 549 12.20 14.73 14.72
C PRO A 549 12.31 14.68 16.25
N LYS A 550 12.51 13.47 16.81
CA LYS A 550 12.78 13.28 18.24
C LYS A 550 14.26 13.46 18.58
N PHE A 551 15.11 13.27 17.58
CA PHE A 551 16.57 13.32 17.68
C PHE A 551 17.14 14.03 16.45
N ASP A 552 18.47 14.28 16.43
CA ASP A 552 19.14 14.77 15.24
C ASP A 552 19.15 13.71 14.11
N PRO A 553 18.47 13.96 12.98
CA PRO A 553 18.44 13.02 11.86
C PRO A 553 19.84 12.66 11.31
N ALA A 554 20.81 13.57 11.44
CA ALA A 554 22.18 13.34 10.93
C ALA A 554 22.87 12.16 11.61
N PHE A 555 22.56 11.88 12.88
CA PHE A 555 23.10 10.73 13.58
C PHE A 555 22.65 9.41 12.91
N PHE A 556 21.38 9.24 12.69
CA PHE A 556 20.82 8.05 12.06
C PHE A 556 21.32 7.87 10.64
N HIS A 557 21.34 8.97 9.88
CA HIS A 557 21.89 8.98 8.54
C HIS A 557 23.35 8.51 8.53
N GLY A 558 24.17 8.97 9.48
CA GLY A 558 25.58 8.55 9.61
C GLY A 558 25.72 7.03 9.89
N VAL A 559 24.81 6.44 10.66
CA VAL A 559 24.78 4.99 10.95
C VAL A 559 24.30 4.20 9.73
N LEU A 560 23.14 4.58 9.18
CA LEU A 560 22.46 3.82 8.12
C LEU A 560 23.13 3.96 6.74
N SER A 561 23.79 5.08 6.44
CA SER A 561 24.49 5.28 5.15
C SER A 561 25.80 4.49 5.03
N ARG A 562 26.25 3.84 6.10
CA ARG A 562 27.45 2.98 6.07
C ARG A 562 27.23 1.80 5.10
N LYS A 563 28.26 1.48 4.32
CA LYS A 563 28.25 0.29 3.44
C LYS A 563 28.04 -0.97 4.28
N ALA A 564 27.07 -1.79 3.91
CA ALA A 564 26.83 -3.08 4.54
C ALA A 564 27.77 -4.16 3.98
N ALA A 565 28.07 -5.19 4.79
CA ALA A 565 29.05 -6.23 4.43
C ALA A 565 28.65 -7.05 3.20
N ILE A 566 27.34 -7.19 2.91
CA ILE A 566 26.82 -7.94 1.76
C ILE A 566 26.83 -7.11 0.44
N GLU A 567 26.97 -5.80 0.52
CA GLU A 567 26.98 -4.93 -0.67
C GLU A 567 28.26 -5.10 -1.49
N ASP A 568 28.13 -5.03 -2.83
CA ASP A 568 29.26 -5.18 -3.78
C ASP A 568 30.24 -4.00 -3.73
#